data_9a319e4e4afc572d89b72765402f0163
#
_entry.id   9a319e4e4afc572d89b72765402f0163
#
_cell.length_a   1.000
_cell.length_b   1.000
_cell.length_c   1.000
_cell.angle_alpha   90.00
_cell.angle_beta   90.00
_cell.angle_gamma   90.00
#
_symmetry.space_group_name_H-M   'P 1'
#
loop_
_entity.id
_entity.type
_entity.pdbx_description
1 polymer ?
#
loop_
_entity_poly.entity_id
_entity_poly.type
_entity_poly.pdbx_seq_one_letter_code
_entity_poly.pdbx_strand_id
1 'polypeptide(L)'
;MRIIVSGGGTGGHIYPAVTLIRAIQEKEPTASFLYVGTRYGLEADIVPKEGIPFREVNLRGFKRSLSLANLGRAAAAFVGVVKAMGIVRGFRPDAAIGTGGYVCGPTLLAASLMGVPTLVQEQNVVPGITNRLLAKVVTRIAVGTPKAAAHFPNDKVVFTGNPIRRAVMSASREAALAAFHFDPAKKTVLVSGGSQGAKTINRAMIGVIAHYAAHPEVQILHVTGRGDYEKTLGEIRAAGIDLAAAGNIVVRPYLYDMPQALAAADLAVFRAGALGIAELTAR
;
A
#
# COMPACT_ATOMS: atom_id res chain seq x y z
N MET A 1 1.37 -13.07 -22.61
CA MET A 1 2.11 -13.30 -21.35
C MET A 1 1.12 -13.42 -20.20
N ARG A 2 1.31 -14.38 -19.27
CA ARG A 2 0.44 -14.63 -18.11
C ARG A 2 1.25 -14.39 -16.83
N ILE A 3 0.77 -13.53 -15.93
CA ILE A 3 1.52 -13.13 -14.74
C ILE A 3 0.67 -13.30 -13.49
N ILE A 4 1.21 -14.01 -12.50
CA ILE A 4 0.66 -14.00 -11.14
C ILE A 4 1.30 -12.83 -10.38
N VAL A 5 0.47 -12.06 -9.68
CA VAL A 5 0.93 -11.00 -8.78
C VAL A 5 0.39 -11.24 -7.38
N SER A 6 1.21 -11.01 -6.36
CA SER A 6 0.81 -11.20 -4.97
C SER A 6 1.44 -10.14 -4.06
N GLY A 7 0.64 -9.57 -3.20
CA GLY A 7 1.04 -8.60 -2.19
C GLY A 7 -0.15 -8.27 -1.30
N GLY A 8 0.06 -7.92 -0.04
CA GLY A 8 -1.12 -7.65 0.78
C GLY A 8 -0.84 -7.27 2.22
N GLY A 9 -1.94 -7.16 2.96
CA GLY A 9 -1.95 -6.72 4.34
C GLY A 9 -1.97 -5.20 4.53
N THR A 10 -1.30 -4.44 3.66
CA THR A 10 -1.28 -2.96 3.71
C THR A 10 -1.24 -2.36 2.31
N GLY A 11 -1.68 -1.10 2.18
CA GLY A 11 -1.58 -0.36 0.91
C GLY A 11 -0.15 -0.28 0.37
N GLY A 12 0.87 -0.26 1.25
CA GLY A 12 2.28 -0.26 0.87
C GLY A 12 2.75 -1.48 0.08
N HIS A 13 2.02 -2.59 0.11
CA HIS A 13 2.29 -3.79 -0.71
C HIS A 13 1.29 -3.94 -1.86
N ILE A 14 0.06 -3.45 -1.69
CA ILE A 14 -1.00 -3.60 -2.70
C ILE A 14 -0.79 -2.62 -3.85
N TYR A 15 -0.58 -1.34 -3.58
CA TYR A 15 -0.42 -0.33 -4.63
C TYR A 15 0.82 -0.54 -5.51
N PRO A 16 2.00 -0.95 -5.00
CA PRO A 16 3.11 -1.36 -5.87
C PRO A 16 2.73 -2.49 -6.82
N ALA A 17 1.98 -3.50 -6.34
CA ALA A 17 1.52 -4.60 -7.18
C ALA A 17 0.58 -4.13 -8.30
N VAL A 18 -0.42 -3.31 -7.96
CA VAL A 18 -1.34 -2.71 -8.93
C VAL A 18 -0.58 -1.83 -9.93
N THR A 19 0.36 -1.02 -9.45
CA THR A 19 1.19 -0.15 -10.30
C THR A 19 2.01 -0.96 -11.32
N LEU A 20 2.62 -2.06 -10.87
CA LEU A 20 3.36 -2.95 -11.76
C LEU A 20 2.45 -3.60 -12.80
N ILE A 21 1.26 -4.06 -12.40
CA ILE A 21 0.26 -4.61 -13.34
C ILE A 21 -0.07 -3.56 -14.41
N ARG A 22 -0.40 -2.34 -14.03
CA ARG A 22 -0.75 -1.27 -14.98
C ARG A 22 0.41 -0.94 -15.93
N ALA A 23 1.63 -0.81 -15.39
CA ALA A 23 2.81 -0.53 -16.20
C ALA A 23 3.12 -1.65 -17.21
N ILE A 24 2.88 -2.91 -16.84
CA ILE A 24 3.04 -4.04 -17.76
C ILE A 24 1.91 -4.05 -18.79
N GLN A 25 0.65 -3.80 -18.40
CA GLN A 25 -0.48 -3.71 -19.32
C GLN A 25 -0.30 -2.64 -20.40
N GLU A 26 0.31 -1.51 -20.05
CA GLU A 26 0.63 -0.44 -21.02
C GLU A 26 1.64 -0.89 -22.09
N LYS A 27 2.61 -1.72 -21.71
CA LYS A 27 3.65 -2.24 -22.63
C LYS A 27 3.21 -3.51 -23.35
N GLU A 28 2.41 -4.33 -22.70
CA GLU A 28 1.95 -5.63 -23.17
C GLU A 28 0.42 -5.74 -22.98
N PRO A 29 -0.39 -5.10 -23.85
CA PRO A 29 -1.85 -5.06 -23.72
C PRO A 29 -2.52 -6.43 -23.70
N THR A 30 -1.86 -7.46 -24.27
CA THR A 30 -2.34 -8.85 -24.30
C THR A 30 -1.98 -9.65 -23.05
N ALA A 31 -1.25 -9.05 -22.10
CA ALA A 31 -0.87 -9.73 -20.88
C ALA A 31 -2.09 -10.00 -19.98
N SER A 32 -2.18 -11.22 -19.46
CA SER A 32 -3.22 -11.64 -18.53
C SER A 32 -2.67 -11.71 -17.12
N PHE A 33 -3.40 -11.17 -16.18
CA PHE A 33 -3.01 -11.10 -14.77
C PHE A 33 -3.94 -11.88 -13.88
N LEU A 34 -3.38 -12.48 -12.84
CA LEU A 34 -4.12 -13.04 -11.72
C LEU A 34 -3.50 -12.55 -10.42
N TYR A 35 -4.27 -11.81 -9.63
CA TYR A 35 -3.83 -11.41 -8.30
C TYR A 35 -4.18 -12.47 -7.28
N VAL A 36 -3.19 -12.86 -6.46
CA VAL A 36 -3.37 -13.83 -5.37
C VAL A 36 -3.23 -13.10 -4.03
N GLY A 37 -4.31 -13.11 -3.26
CA GLY A 37 -4.43 -12.40 -1.98
C GLY A 37 -5.15 -13.17 -0.90
N THR A 38 -5.51 -12.53 0.20
CA THR A 38 -6.39 -13.08 1.24
C THR A 38 -7.75 -12.38 1.24
N ARG A 39 -8.81 -13.09 1.69
CA ARG A 39 -10.15 -12.49 1.83
C ARG A 39 -10.24 -11.44 2.96
N TYR A 40 -9.27 -11.42 3.87
CA TYR A 40 -9.33 -10.59 5.08
C TYR A 40 -8.44 -9.35 5.00
N GLY A 41 -7.64 -9.23 3.95
CA GLY A 41 -6.74 -8.09 3.74
C GLY A 41 -7.39 -6.97 2.92
N LEU A 42 -6.78 -5.79 2.93
CA LEU A 42 -7.21 -4.66 2.09
C LEU A 42 -7.18 -5.01 0.60
N GLU A 43 -6.37 -5.99 0.20
CA GLU A 43 -6.27 -6.47 -1.18
C GLU A 43 -7.59 -7.03 -1.71
N ALA A 44 -8.41 -7.64 -0.85
CA ALA A 44 -9.73 -8.17 -1.23
C ALA A 44 -10.75 -7.08 -1.62
N ASP A 45 -10.57 -5.87 -1.11
CA ASP A 45 -11.38 -4.70 -1.45
C ASP A 45 -10.79 -3.90 -2.62
N ILE A 46 -9.48 -3.64 -2.59
CA ILE A 46 -8.81 -2.75 -3.55
C ILE A 46 -8.67 -3.43 -4.92
N VAL A 47 -8.18 -4.66 -4.97
CA VAL A 47 -7.79 -5.29 -6.24
C VAL A 47 -8.98 -5.56 -7.18
N PRO A 48 -10.15 -6.05 -6.70
CA PRO A 48 -11.33 -6.18 -7.55
C PRO A 48 -11.86 -4.83 -8.08
N LYS A 49 -11.77 -3.75 -7.28
CA LYS A 49 -12.15 -2.40 -7.71
C LYS A 49 -11.27 -1.87 -8.84
N GLU A 50 -10.03 -2.35 -8.91
CA GLU A 50 -9.12 -2.08 -10.02
C GLU A 50 -9.40 -2.95 -11.26
N GLY A 51 -10.44 -3.79 -11.25
CA GLY A 51 -10.78 -4.68 -12.36
C GLY A 51 -9.78 -5.83 -12.58
N ILE A 52 -8.97 -6.16 -11.59
CA ILE A 52 -7.95 -7.20 -11.69
C ILE A 52 -8.53 -8.54 -11.17
N PRO A 53 -8.45 -9.63 -11.96
CA PRO A 53 -8.88 -10.95 -11.51
C PRO A 53 -8.20 -11.38 -10.21
N PHE A 54 -8.99 -11.81 -9.22
CA PHE A 54 -8.55 -12.09 -7.87
C PHE A 54 -8.81 -13.56 -7.47
N ARG A 55 -7.84 -14.19 -6.81
CA ARG A 55 -7.98 -15.50 -6.18
C ARG A 55 -7.49 -15.47 -4.75
N GLU A 56 -8.20 -16.21 -3.90
CA GLU A 56 -7.90 -16.24 -2.47
C GLU A 56 -7.01 -17.41 -2.08
N VAL A 57 -6.04 -17.12 -1.19
CA VAL A 57 -5.32 -18.09 -0.39
C VAL A 57 -5.67 -17.87 1.08
N ASN A 58 -6.19 -18.91 1.75
CA ASN A 58 -6.56 -18.81 3.17
C ASN A 58 -5.32 -18.78 4.06
N LEU A 59 -4.86 -17.57 4.37
CA LEU A 59 -3.72 -17.30 5.23
C LEU A 59 -4.09 -16.27 6.28
N ARG A 60 -3.59 -16.47 7.50
CA ARG A 60 -3.60 -15.44 8.54
C ARG A 60 -2.15 -15.08 8.88
N GLY A 61 -1.88 -13.78 9.03
CA GLY A 61 -0.55 -13.28 9.36
C GLY A 61 0.01 -13.84 10.68
N PHE A 62 1.32 -14.02 10.76
CA PHE A 62 2.00 -14.44 11.98
C PHE A 62 1.93 -13.31 13.03
N LYS A 63 1.64 -13.68 14.31
CA LYS A 63 1.85 -12.74 15.43
C LYS A 63 3.35 -12.67 15.72
N ARG A 64 3.85 -11.47 16.07
CA ARG A 64 5.26 -11.25 16.46
C ARG A 64 5.56 -11.75 17.88
N SER A 65 5.11 -12.95 18.25
CA SER A 65 5.36 -13.56 19.55
C SER A 65 5.67 -15.04 19.39
N LEU A 66 6.57 -15.56 20.21
CA LEU A 66 6.79 -17.01 20.33
C LEU A 66 5.59 -17.59 21.08
N SER A 67 4.66 -18.23 20.37
CA SER A 67 3.49 -18.89 20.97
C SER A 67 3.11 -20.14 20.20
N LEU A 68 2.47 -21.11 20.87
CA LEU A 68 1.91 -22.33 20.26
C LEU A 68 0.96 -22.02 19.08
N ALA A 69 0.33 -20.83 19.10
CA ALA A 69 -0.45 -20.35 17.97
C ALA A 69 0.38 -20.16 16.67
N ASN A 70 1.69 -20.03 16.74
CA ASN A 70 2.55 -19.96 15.56
C ASN A 70 2.80 -21.34 14.93
N LEU A 71 2.67 -22.44 15.68
CA LEU A 71 2.73 -23.80 15.10
C LEU A 71 1.53 -24.05 14.16
N GLY A 72 0.32 -23.68 14.60
CA GLY A 72 -0.87 -23.73 13.74
C GLY A 72 -0.77 -22.81 12.52
N ARG A 73 -0.05 -21.68 12.63
CA ARG A 73 0.19 -20.78 11.50
C ARG A 73 1.25 -21.31 10.53
N ALA A 74 2.24 -22.04 11.00
CA ALA A 74 3.18 -22.74 10.14
C ALA A 74 2.48 -23.81 9.30
N ALA A 75 1.58 -24.61 9.92
CA ALA A 75 0.73 -25.56 9.22
C ALA A 75 -0.18 -24.85 8.21
N ALA A 76 -0.80 -23.71 8.58
CA ALA A 76 -1.62 -22.92 7.68
C ALA A 76 -0.79 -22.32 6.52
N ALA A 77 0.47 -21.94 6.75
CA ALA A 77 1.36 -21.46 5.70
C ALA A 77 1.69 -22.59 4.71
N PHE A 78 1.93 -23.81 5.20
CA PHE A 78 2.14 -24.98 4.34
C PHE A 78 0.90 -25.28 3.47
N VAL A 79 -0.29 -25.32 4.07
CA VAL A 79 -1.56 -25.46 3.34
C VAL A 79 -1.72 -24.32 2.32
N GLY A 80 -1.28 -23.11 2.67
CA GLY A 80 -1.25 -21.96 1.76
C GLY A 80 -0.37 -22.18 0.54
N VAL A 81 0.81 -22.78 0.71
CA VAL A 81 1.71 -23.14 -0.39
C VAL A 81 1.05 -24.18 -1.30
N VAL A 82 0.46 -25.25 -0.75
CA VAL A 82 -0.22 -26.28 -1.54
C VAL A 82 -1.39 -25.70 -2.35
N LYS A 83 -2.20 -24.81 -1.76
CA LYS A 83 -3.26 -24.10 -2.49
C LYS A 83 -2.70 -23.19 -3.58
N ALA A 84 -1.63 -22.47 -3.28
CA ALA A 84 -0.95 -21.61 -4.25
C ALA A 84 -0.39 -22.45 -5.42
N MET A 85 0.16 -23.64 -5.18
CA MET A 85 0.57 -24.56 -6.25
C MET A 85 -0.59 -24.94 -7.17
N GLY A 86 -1.77 -25.19 -6.61
CA GLY A 86 -2.99 -25.43 -7.39
C GLY A 86 -3.36 -24.24 -8.29
N ILE A 87 -3.27 -23.03 -7.75
CA ILE A 87 -3.52 -21.78 -8.49
C ILE A 87 -2.48 -21.60 -9.62
N VAL A 88 -1.20 -21.76 -9.29
CA VAL A 88 -0.09 -21.65 -10.26
C VAL A 88 -0.26 -22.67 -11.38
N ARG A 89 -0.56 -23.95 -11.04
CA ARG A 89 -0.80 -25.01 -12.03
C ARG A 89 -2.00 -24.71 -12.94
N GLY A 90 -3.08 -24.19 -12.37
CA GLY A 90 -4.32 -23.88 -13.14
C GLY A 90 -4.16 -22.65 -14.02
N PHE A 91 -3.49 -21.62 -13.52
CA PHE A 91 -3.26 -20.39 -14.27
C PHE A 91 -2.10 -20.49 -15.26
N ARG A 92 -1.09 -21.35 -15.02
CA ARG A 92 0.11 -21.55 -15.85
C ARG A 92 0.82 -20.22 -16.17
N PRO A 93 1.33 -19.50 -15.17
CA PRO A 93 1.98 -18.21 -15.38
C PRO A 93 3.35 -18.35 -16.03
N ASP A 94 3.72 -17.40 -16.88
CA ASP A 94 5.05 -17.22 -17.42
C ASP A 94 6.01 -16.57 -16.38
N ALA A 95 5.45 -15.81 -15.45
CA ALA A 95 6.18 -15.19 -14.33
C ALA A 95 5.29 -14.95 -13.12
N ALA A 96 5.91 -14.81 -11.93
CA ALA A 96 5.22 -14.42 -10.72
C ALA A 96 5.94 -13.25 -10.04
N ILE A 97 5.16 -12.23 -9.62
CA ILE A 97 5.66 -11.01 -8.99
C ILE A 97 5.11 -10.92 -7.57
N GLY A 98 5.97 -10.66 -6.59
CA GLY A 98 5.61 -10.42 -5.21
C GLY A 98 6.05 -9.06 -4.73
N THR A 99 5.16 -8.33 -4.06
CA THR A 99 5.44 -7.00 -3.52
C THR A 99 5.51 -6.97 -1.99
N GLY A 100 5.45 -8.14 -1.37
CA GLY A 100 5.59 -8.29 0.08
C GLY A 100 4.27 -8.53 0.82
N GLY A 101 4.37 -8.52 2.14
CA GLY A 101 3.31 -9.00 3.01
C GLY A 101 3.32 -10.52 3.16
N TYR A 102 2.63 -11.04 4.18
CA TYR A 102 2.61 -12.48 4.48
C TYR A 102 1.95 -13.34 3.38
N VAL A 103 1.09 -12.73 2.57
CA VAL A 103 0.35 -13.37 1.47
C VAL A 103 1.26 -13.74 0.31
N CYS A 104 2.25 -12.90 0.04
CA CYS A 104 3.23 -13.06 -1.03
C CYS A 104 4.08 -14.34 -0.84
N GLY A 105 4.42 -14.69 0.41
CA GLY A 105 5.30 -15.81 0.73
C GLY A 105 4.91 -17.13 0.08
N PRO A 106 3.75 -17.70 0.40
CA PRO A 106 3.30 -18.96 -0.17
C PRO A 106 3.13 -18.95 -1.68
N THR A 107 2.67 -17.82 -2.25
CA THR A 107 2.44 -17.69 -3.69
C THR A 107 3.77 -17.72 -4.46
N LEU A 108 4.75 -16.92 -4.03
CA LEU A 108 6.06 -16.88 -4.69
C LEU A 108 6.88 -18.15 -4.44
N LEU A 109 6.75 -18.74 -3.23
CA LEU A 109 7.40 -20.03 -2.95
C LEU A 109 6.84 -21.12 -3.86
N ALA A 110 5.51 -21.22 -4.00
CA ALA A 110 4.87 -22.19 -4.88
C ALA A 110 5.31 -22.00 -6.34
N ALA A 111 5.30 -20.77 -6.85
CA ALA A 111 5.76 -20.45 -8.19
C ALA A 111 7.24 -20.84 -8.40
N SER A 112 8.10 -20.48 -7.46
CA SER A 112 9.53 -20.82 -7.50
C SER A 112 9.78 -22.35 -7.49
N LEU A 113 9.10 -23.10 -6.62
CA LEU A 113 9.19 -24.57 -6.56
C LEU A 113 8.71 -25.25 -7.84
N MET A 114 7.81 -24.60 -8.58
CA MET A 114 7.30 -25.09 -9.87
C MET A 114 8.11 -24.61 -11.08
N GLY A 115 9.29 -23.98 -10.85
CA GLY A 115 10.17 -23.51 -11.91
C GLY A 115 9.69 -22.25 -12.65
N VAL A 116 8.65 -21.57 -12.15
CA VAL A 116 8.19 -20.30 -12.70
C VAL A 116 9.17 -19.18 -12.33
N PRO A 117 9.65 -18.36 -13.28
CA PRO A 117 10.45 -17.17 -13.00
C PRO A 117 9.75 -16.25 -11.99
N THR A 118 10.48 -15.84 -10.93
CA THR A 118 9.91 -15.06 -9.83
C THR A 118 10.66 -13.76 -9.58
N LEU A 119 9.92 -12.69 -9.32
CA LEU A 119 10.44 -11.38 -8.94
C LEU A 119 9.84 -10.95 -7.60
N VAL A 120 10.67 -10.54 -6.66
CA VAL A 120 10.25 -9.80 -5.47
C VAL A 120 10.57 -8.32 -5.66
N GLN A 121 9.60 -7.44 -5.40
CA GLN A 121 9.83 -6.00 -5.29
C GLN A 121 9.78 -5.60 -3.81
N GLU A 122 10.87 -5.01 -3.31
CA GLU A 122 11.00 -4.52 -1.94
C GLU A 122 11.05 -3.00 -1.91
N GLN A 123 10.09 -2.39 -1.20
CA GLN A 123 9.94 -0.94 -1.14
C GLN A 123 10.81 -0.29 -0.06
N ASN A 124 11.06 -1.02 1.02
CA ASN A 124 11.65 -0.48 2.24
C ASN A 124 13.17 -0.62 2.24
N VAL A 125 13.85 0.25 2.99
CA VAL A 125 15.29 0.13 3.27
C VAL A 125 15.59 -1.15 4.04
N VAL A 126 14.77 -1.47 5.06
CA VAL A 126 14.84 -2.72 5.80
C VAL A 126 13.75 -3.65 5.30
N PRO A 127 14.11 -4.74 4.61
CA PRO A 127 13.13 -5.64 4.02
C PRO A 127 12.24 -6.34 5.03
N GLY A 128 10.99 -6.60 4.61
CA GLY A 128 10.08 -7.45 5.36
C GLY A 128 10.60 -8.89 5.46
N ILE A 129 10.23 -9.61 6.55
CA ILE A 129 10.66 -11.00 6.80
C ILE A 129 10.31 -11.90 5.61
N THR A 130 9.14 -11.75 5.03
CA THR A 130 8.70 -12.54 3.89
C THR A 130 9.64 -12.39 2.69
N ASN A 131 9.98 -11.14 2.33
CA ASN A 131 10.88 -10.87 1.20
C ASN A 131 12.31 -11.37 1.47
N ARG A 132 12.78 -11.27 2.71
CA ARG A 132 14.08 -11.84 3.11
C ARG A 132 14.13 -13.38 2.99
N LEU A 133 13.05 -14.07 3.36
CA LEU A 133 12.96 -15.52 3.20
C LEU A 133 12.87 -15.91 1.72
N LEU A 134 12.05 -15.22 0.95
CA LEU A 134 11.88 -15.45 -0.49
C LEU A 134 13.16 -15.17 -1.28
N ALA A 135 14.03 -14.27 -0.83
CA ALA A 135 15.29 -13.94 -1.50
C ALA A 135 16.16 -15.16 -1.83
N LYS A 136 16.07 -16.22 -1.02
CA LYS A 136 16.82 -17.46 -1.24
C LYS A 136 16.37 -18.25 -2.47
N VAL A 137 15.09 -18.15 -2.82
CA VAL A 137 14.44 -19.00 -3.83
C VAL A 137 13.98 -18.26 -5.08
N VAL A 138 13.76 -16.94 -5.02
CA VAL A 138 13.30 -16.17 -6.17
C VAL A 138 14.40 -15.93 -7.20
N THR A 139 14.01 -15.68 -8.44
CA THR A 139 14.92 -15.45 -9.57
C THR A 139 15.57 -14.08 -9.48
N ARG A 140 14.81 -13.01 -9.17
CA ARG A 140 15.29 -11.62 -9.10
C ARG A 140 14.61 -10.85 -7.95
N ILE A 141 15.28 -9.78 -7.52
CA ILE A 141 14.82 -8.90 -6.45
C ILE A 141 15.00 -7.45 -6.92
N ALA A 142 13.88 -6.76 -7.13
CA ALA A 142 13.86 -5.34 -7.42
C ALA A 142 13.80 -4.56 -6.10
N VAL A 143 14.72 -3.63 -5.89
CA VAL A 143 14.76 -2.83 -4.66
C VAL A 143 14.44 -1.36 -4.92
N GLY A 144 13.62 -0.78 -4.05
CA GLY A 144 13.20 0.62 -4.11
C GLY A 144 14.29 1.61 -3.69
N THR A 145 15.36 1.14 -3.04
CA THR A 145 16.48 1.96 -2.56
C THR A 145 17.78 1.16 -2.61
N PRO A 146 18.92 1.78 -2.97
CA PRO A 146 20.21 1.09 -2.99
C PRO A 146 20.60 0.47 -1.64
N LYS A 147 20.21 1.10 -0.53
CA LYS A 147 20.51 0.60 0.82
C LYS A 147 19.84 -0.75 1.12
N ALA A 148 18.70 -1.06 0.49
CA ALA A 148 18.03 -2.32 0.65
C ALA A 148 18.83 -3.50 0.05
N ALA A 149 19.67 -3.26 -0.95
CA ALA A 149 20.48 -4.28 -1.59
C ALA A 149 21.38 -5.05 -0.62
N ALA A 150 21.92 -4.39 0.41
CA ALA A 150 22.77 -5.02 1.42
C ALA A 150 22.10 -6.16 2.21
N HIS A 151 20.79 -6.30 2.13
CA HIS A 151 20.02 -7.35 2.80
C HIS A 151 19.74 -8.58 1.93
N PHE A 152 20.21 -8.59 0.69
CA PHE A 152 19.87 -9.60 -0.31
C PHE A 152 21.12 -10.16 -1.02
N PRO A 153 21.03 -11.35 -1.65
CA PRO A 153 22.11 -11.85 -2.51
C PRO A 153 22.36 -10.90 -3.69
N ASN A 154 23.61 -10.44 -3.85
CA ASN A 154 23.97 -9.41 -4.82
C ASN A 154 23.68 -9.80 -6.28
N ASP A 155 23.85 -11.08 -6.63
CA ASP A 155 23.60 -11.62 -7.97
C ASP A 155 22.14 -11.57 -8.44
N LYS A 156 21.20 -11.40 -7.49
CA LYS A 156 19.77 -11.35 -7.77
C LYS A 156 19.18 -9.93 -7.74
N VAL A 157 19.90 -8.96 -7.18
CA VAL A 157 19.38 -7.61 -6.90
C VAL A 157 19.48 -6.71 -8.13
N VAL A 158 18.40 -5.97 -8.37
CA VAL A 158 18.35 -4.86 -9.32
C VAL A 158 17.77 -3.64 -8.62
N PHE A 159 18.45 -2.51 -8.66
CA PHE A 159 17.88 -1.24 -8.20
C PHE A 159 16.95 -0.66 -9.26
N THR A 160 15.67 -0.50 -8.92
CA THR A 160 14.62 -0.02 -9.83
C THR A 160 13.92 1.24 -9.35
N GLY A 161 14.13 1.63 -8.10
CA GLY A 161 13.24 2.58 -7.42
C GLY A 161 11.92 1.92 -7.00
N ASN A 162 11.06 2.70 -6.37
CA ASN A 162 9.71 2.26 -6.01
C ASN A 162 8.72 2.49 -7.15
N PRO A 163 7.77 1.57 -7.37
CA PRO A 163 6.70 1.78 -8.34
C PRO A 163 5.78 2.94 -7.90
N ILE A 164 5.75 4.00 -8.68
CA ILE A 164 4.90 5.17 -8.44
C ILE A 164 3.67 5.08 -9.34
N ARG A 165 2.49 5.26 -8.76
CA ARG A 165 1.24 5.31 -9.53
C ARG A 165 1.29 6.46 -10.52
N ARG A 166 0.99 6.20 -11.79
CA ARG A 166 0.97 7.23 -12.83
C ARG A 166 0.04 8.39 -12.47
N ALA A 167 -1.10 8.09 -11.86
CA ALA A 167 -2.05 9.09 -11.38
C ALA A 167 -1.42 10.10 -10.40
N VAL A 168 -0.40 9.73 -9.61
CA VAL A 168 0.32 10.68 -8.74
C VAL A 168 1.02 11.75 -9.58
N MET A 169 1.65 11.37 -10.69
CA MET A 169 2.38 12.28 -11.56
C MET A 169 1.46 13.15 -12.42
N SER A 170 0.29 12.62 -12.81
CA SER A 170 -0.61 13.26 -13.77
C SER A 170 -1.82 13.98 -13.15
N ALA A 171 -2.05 13.84 -11.82
CA ALA A 171 -3.19 14.49 -11.18
C ALA A 171 -3.10 16.02 -11.26
N SER A 172 -4.19 16.66 -11.69
CA SER A 172 -4.29 18.12 -11.73
C SER A 172 -4.55 18.69 -10.34
N ARG A 173 -3.81 19.74 -9.96
CA ARG A 173 -4.05 20.47 -8.71
C ARG A 173 -5.44 21.13 -8.72
N GLU A 174 -5.81 21.74 -9.81
CA GLU A 174 -7.11 22.41 -9.94
C GLU A 174 -8.27 21.43 -9.74
N ALA A 175 -8.26 20.31 -10.46
CA ALA A 175 -9.26 19.25 -10.30
C ALA A 175 -9.27 18.67 -8.88
N ALA A 176 -8.10 18.53 -8.26
CA ALA A 176 -7.96 18.03 -6.90
C ALA A 176 -8.57 18.99 -5.86
N LEU A 177 -8.27 20.28 -5.94
CA LEU A 177 -8.84 21.28 -5.04
C LEU A 177 -10.38 21.34 -5.19
N ALA A 178 -10.89 21.29 -6.43
CA ALA A 178 -12.33 21.25 -6.68
C ALA A 178 -12.99 20.01 -6.07
N ALA A 179 -12.35 18.82 -6.18
CA ALA A 179 -12.86 17.56 -5.61
C ALA A 179 -12.97 17.59 -4.07
N PHE A 180 -12.10 18.33 -3.39
CA PHE A 180 -12.16 18.53 -1.94
C PHE A 180 -12.92 19.77 -1.51
N HIS A 181 -13.48 20.55 -2.45
CA HIS A 181 -14.14 21.84 -2.21
C HIS A 181 -13.20 22.86 -1.55
N PHE A 182 -11.93 22.86 -1.94
CA PHE A 182 -10.90 23.73 -1.42
C PHE A 182 -10.70 24.96 -2.30
N ASP A 183 -10.42 26.09 -1.67
CA ASP A 183 -10.13 27.35 -2.33
C ASP A 183 -8.71 27.34 -2.91
N PRO A 184 -8.53 27.54 -4.22
CA PRO A 184 -7.21 27.55 -4.85
C PRO A 184 -6.28 28.70 -4.40
N ALA A 185 -6.83 29.75 -3.80
CA ALA A 185 -6.05 30.86 -3.25
C ALA A 185 -5.40 30.54 -1.89
N LYS A 186 -5.85 29.48 -1.21
CA LYS A 186 -5.38 29.08 0.12
C LYS A 186 -4.34 27.97 0.08
N LYS A 187 -3.55 27.88 1.16
CA LYS A 187 -2.59 26.79 1.33
C LYS A 187 -3.26 25.52 1.86
N THR A 188 -2.93 24.39 1.27
CA THR A 188 -3.50 23.08 1.63
C THR A 188 -2.47 22.19 2.32
N VAL A 189 -2.81 21.72 3.51
CA VAL A 189 -2.01 20.76 4.27
C VAL A 189 -2.66 19.38 4.23
N LEU A 190 -1.95 18.41 3.67
CA LEU A 190 -2.35 17.00 3.68
C LEU A 190 -1.70 16.28 4.86
N VAL A 191 -2.50 15.67 5.70
CA VAL A 191 -2.01 14.91 6.87
C VAL A 191 -2.46 13.46 6.77
N SER A 192 -1.52 12.51 6.80
CA SER A 192 -1.85 11.08 6.73
C SER A 192 -0.88 10.20 7.51
N GLY A 193 -1.41 9.36 8.37
CA GLY A 193 -0.66 8.32 9.07
C GLY A 193 -0.44 7.04 8.25
N GLY A 194 -0.79 7.04 6.95
CA GLY A 194 -0.80 5.85 6.10
C GLY A 194 -2.10 5.04 6.23
N SER A 195 -2.19 3.90 5.54
CA SER A 195 -3.43 3.10 5.41
C SER A 195 -4.04 2.64 6.75
N GLN A 196 -3.23 2.47 7.79
CA GLN A 196 -3.67 2.09 9.14
C GLN A 196 -3.86 3.30 10.07
N GLY A 197 -3.52 4.51 9.61
CA GLY A 197 -3.48 5.69 10.44
C GLY A 197 -2.26 5.75 11.38
N ALA A 198 -2.17 6.83 12.15
CA ALA A 198 -1.14 7.02 13.17
C ALA A 198 -1.70 7.80 14.36
N LYS A 199 -1.92 7.10 15.48
CA LYS A 199 -2.56 7.67 16.68
C LYS A 199 -1.88 8.94 17.17
N THR A 200 -0.54 9.00 17.12
CA THR A 200 0.22 10.19 17.54
C THR A 200 -0.06 11.38 16.63
N ILE A 201 -0.10 11.17 15.31
CA ILE A 201 -0.45 12.22 14.35
C ILE A 201 -1.89 12.66 14.56
N ASN A 202 -2.84 11.72 14.64
CA ASN A 202 -4.25 12.03 14.84
C ASN A 202 -4.46 12.88 16.09
N ARG A 203 -3.81 12.52 17.21
CA ARG A 203 -3.89 13.26 18.47
C ARG A 203 -3.29 14.67 18.37
N ALA A 204 -2.13 14.80 17.74
CA ALA A 204 -1.49 16.11 17.54
C ALA A 204 -2.34 17.04 16.67
N MET A 205 -3.06 16.46 15.68
CA MET A 205 -3.90 17.23 14.78
C MET A 205 -5.12 17.86 15.47
N ILE A 206 -5.57 17.40 16.65
CA ILE A 206 -6.71 18.02 17.35
C ILE A 206 -6.42 19.50 17.63
N GLY A 207 -5.26 19.81 18.21
CA GLY A 207 -4.86 21.20 18.50
C GLY A 207 -4.63 22.03 17.23
N VAL A 208 -4.08 21.42 16.18
CA VAL A 208 -3.85 22.08 14.88
C VAL A 208 -5.20 22.40 14.20
N ILE A 209 -6.13 21.45 14.21
CA ILE A 209 -7.49 21.64 13.69
C ILE A 209 -8.23 22.73 14.46
N ALA A 210 -8.11 22.76 15.80
CA ALA A 210 -8.71 23.78 16.65
C ALA A 210 -8.22 25.19 16.27
N HIS A 211 -6.91 25.33 16.05
CA HIS A 211 -6.31 26.59 15.64
C HIS A 211 -6.83 27.05 14.28
N TYR A 212 -6.75 26.16 13.25
CA TYR A 212 -7.10 26.53 11.88
C TYR A 212 -8.62 26.54 11.60
N ALA A 213 -9.46 25.99 12.47
CA ALA A 213 -10.90 26.19 12.39
C ALA A 213 -11.29 27.67 12.55
N ALA A 214 -10.53 28.43 13.36
CA ALA A 214 -10.68 29.89 13.53
C ALA A 214 -9.84 30.73 12.56
N HIS A 215 -8.92 30.11 11.81
CA HIS A 215 -7.97 30.76 10.91
C HIS A 215 -8.06 30.10 9.51
N PRO A 216 -9.04 30.47 8.68
CA PRO A 216 -9.40 29.76 7.46
C PRO A 216 -8.45 30.01 6.27
N GLU A 217 -7.32 30.68 6.46
CA GLU A 217 -6.28 30.90 5.45
C GLU A 217 -5.52 29.60 5.06
N VAL A 218 -5.58 28.58 5.93
CA VAL A 218 -5.04 27.24 5.68
C VAL A 218 -6.17 26.23 5.61
N GLN A 219 -6.08 25.34 4.62
CA GLN A 219 -7.00 24.23 4.44
C GLN A 219 -6.33 22.93 4.84
N ILE A 220 -7.07 22.03 5.50
CA ILE A 220 -6.52 20.78 6.03
C ILE A 220 -7.31 19.59 5.49
N LEU A 221 -6.60 18.65 4.87
CA LEU A 221 -7.12 17.31 4.55
C LEU A 221 -6.46 16.30 5.48
N HIS A 222 -7.19 15.82 6.47
CA HIS A 222 -6.67 14.88 7.47
C HIS A 222 -7.23 13.47 7.26
N VAL A 223 -6.34 12.50 6.99
CA VAL A 223 -6.65 11.08 6.80
C VAL A 223 -6.23 10.29 8.02
N THR A 224 -7.20 9.93 8.85
CA THR A 224 -6.97 9.37 10.19
C THR A 224 -6.62 7.88 10.23
N GLY A 225 -6.98 7.14 9.16
CA GLY A 225 -7.09 5.68 9.19
C GLY A 225 -8.48 5.23 9.67
N ARG A 226 -8.98 4.11 9.12
CA ARG A 226 -10.35 3.62 9.41
C ARG A 226 -10.56 3.32 10.90
N GLY A 227 -9.54 2.78 11.58
CA GLY A 227 -9.67 2.36 12.98
C GLY A 227 -9.75 3.49 14.00
N ASP A 228 -9.21 4.65 13.68
CA ASP A 228 -9.17 5.80 14.60
C ASP A 228 -10.14 6.93 14.20
N TYR A 229 -10.89 6.78 13.11
CA TYR A 229 -11.72 7.85 12.54
C TYR A 229 -12.77 8.38 13.52
N GLU A 230 -13.64 7.50 14.01
CA GLU A 230 -14.74 7.89 14.92
C GLU A 230 -14.21 8.48 16.23
N LYS A 231 -13.11 7.91 16.76
CA LYS A 231 -12.45 8.44 17.94
C LYS A 231 -11.92 9.85 17.69
N THR A 232 -11.23 10.06 16.56
CA THR A 232 -10.68 11.38 16.20
C THR A 232 -11.79 12.42 16.02
N LEU A 233 -12.91 12.06 15.36
CA LEU A 233 -14.06 12.95 15.25
C LEU A 233 -14.68 13.28 16.62
N GLY A 234 -14.76 12.30 17.54
CA GLY A 234 -15.22 12.52 18.91
C GLY A 234 -14.31 13.50 19.66
N GLU A 235 -13.00 13.36 19.55
CA GLU A 235 -12.01 14.26 20.16
C GLU A 235 -12.09 15.70 19.59
N ILE A 236 -12.30 15.84 18.26
CA ILE A 236 -12.50 17.14 17.59
C ILE A 236 -13.77 17.83 18.13
N ARG A 237 -14.90 17.10 18.22
CA ARG A 237 -16.16 17.64 18.78
C ARG A 237 -16.01 18.02 20.25
N ALA A 238 -15.32 17.18 21.04
CA ALA A 238 -15.07 17.46 22.47
C ALA A 238 -14.20 18.71 22.67
N ALA A 239 -13.37 19.07 21.69
CA ALA A 239 -12.62 20.33 21.67
C ALA A 239 -13.47 21.54 21.21
N GLY A 240 -14.78 21.37 21.03
CA GLY A 240 -15.70 22.44 20.63
C GLY A 240 -15.64 22.82 19.14
N ILE A 241 -15.07 21.97 18.29
CA ILE A 241 -14.87 22.28 16.87
C ILE A 241 -16.03 21.70 16.05
N ASP A 242 -16.74 22.57 15.32
CA ASP A 242 -17.71 22.18 14.31
C ASP A 242 -17.04 22.17 12.92
N LEU A 243 -16.74 20.97 12.42
CA LEU A 243 -16.11 20.80 11.11
C LEU A 243 -17.01 21.26 9.94
N ALA A 244 -18.33 21.24 10.12
CA ALA A 244 -19.26 21.71 9.09
C ALA A 244 -19.22 23.24 8.96
N ALA A 245 -19.10 23.93 10.08
CA ALA A 245 -18.97 25.38 10.12
C ALA A 245 -17.58 25.87 9.68
N ALA A 246 -16.53 25.11 9.97
CA ALA A 246 -15.16 25.51 9.67
C ALA A 246 -14.88 25.60 8.15
N GLY A 247 -15.50 24.73 7.32
CA GLY A 247 -15.43 24.77 5.85
C GLY A 247 -14.06 24.51 5.21
N ASN A 248 -12.97 24.78 5.93
CA ASN A 248 -11.59 24.62 5.45
C ASN A 248 -10.93 23.32 5.92
N ILE A 249 -11.66 22.46 6.65
CA ILE A 249 -11.11 21.22 7.24
C ILE A 249 -11.91 20.02 6.79
N VAL A 250 -11.25 19.09 6.13
CA VAL A 250 -11.82 17.82 5.67
C VAL A 250 -11.14 16.68 6.41
N VAL A 251 -11.90 15.88 7.15
CA VAL A 251 -11.42 14.68 7.84
C VAL A 251 -12.00 13.45 7.17
N ARG A 252 -11.16 12.46 6.83
CA ARG A 252 -11.55 11.23 6.14
C ARG A 252 -10.95 9.99 6.85
N PRO A 253 -11.67 8.87 6.91
CA PRO A 253 -11.13 7.63 7.46
C PRO A 253 -10.06 7.01 6.55
N TYR A 254 -10.24 7.16 5.24
CA TYR A 254 -9.37 6.60 4.22
C TYR A 254 -9.56 7.35 2.90
N LEU A 255 -8.50 7.44 2.11
CA LEU A 255 -8.57 7.99 0.75
C LEU A 255 -8.13 6.91 -0.25
N TYR A 256 -9.03 6.57 -1.17
CA TYR A 256 -8.71 5.76 -2.35
C TYR A 256 -7.97 6.61 -3.39
N ASP A 257 -8.33 7.87 -3.46
CA ASP A 257 -7.78 8.84 -4.40
C ASP A 257 -6.67 9.71 -3.78
N MET A 258 -5.67 9.03 -3.21
CA MET A 258 -4.48 9.69 -2.66
C MET A 258 -3.73 10.54 -3.71
N PRO A 259 -3.68 10.18 -5.02
CA PRO A 259 -3.12 11.05 -6.04
C PRO A 259 -3.72 12.45 -6.09
N GLN A 260 -5.05 12.57 -5.94
CA GLN A 260 -5.72 13.87 -5.87
C GLN A 260 -5.30 14.64 -4.59
N ALA A 261 -5.26 13.94 -3.45
CA ALA A 261 -4.84 14.57 -2.20
C ALA A 261 -3.40 15.12 -2.27
N LEU A 262 -2.49 14.35 -2.87
CA LEU A 262 -1.10 14.77 -3.10
C LEU A 262 -1.04 15.97 -4.07
N ALA A 263 -1.91 15.99 -5.10
CA ALA A 263 -1.97 17.08 -6.06
C ALA A 263 -2.51 18.38 -5.44
N ALA A 264 -3.46 18.29 -4.50
CA ALA A 264 -4.02 19.44 -3.80
C ALA A 264 -3.04 20.06 -2.78
N ALA A 265 -2.09 19.26 -2.24
CA ALA A 265 -1.27 19.67 -1.11
C ALA A 265 -0.14 20.64 -1.48
N ASP A 266 0.05 21.67 -0.65
CA ASP A 266 1.27 22.51 -0.59
C ASP A 266 2.26 21.97 0.44
N LEU A 267 1.76 21.36 1.52
CA LEU A 267 2.54 20.73 2.58
C LEU A 267 1.94 19.36 2.92
N ALA A 268 2.81 18.40 3.19
CA ALA A 268 2.39 17.08 3.59
C ALA A 268 3.03 16.65 4.92
N VAL A 269 2.20 16.15 5.84
CA VAL A 269 2.60 15.56 7.12
C VAL A 269 2.31 14.08 7.08
N PHE A 270 3.35 13.25 6.97
CA PHE A 270 3.22 11.81 6.78
C PHE A 270 4.10 11.02 7.75
N ARG A 271 3.74 9.77 7.98
CA ARG A 271 4.73 8.80 8.48
C ARG A 271 5.73 8.51 7.36
N ALA A 272 7.01 8.31 7.74
CA ALA A 272 8.11 8.00 6.82
C ALA A 272 8.01 6.57 6.22
N GLY A 273 6.85 6.26 5.59
CA GLY A 273 6.66 5.01 4.84
C GLY A 273 7.31 5.11 3.45
N ALA A 274 7.98 4.04 3.02
CA ALA A 274 8.76 4.04 1.79
C ALA A 274 7.97 4.48 0.54
N LEU A 275 6.74 3.97 0.39
CA LEU A 275 5.89 4.33 -0.75
C LEU A 275 5.36 5.77 -0.64
N GLY A 276 4.94 6.20 0.57
CA GLY A 276 4.47 7.56 0.78
C GLY A 276 5.55 8.61 0.50
N ILE A 277 6.79 8.37 0.95
CA ILE A 277 7.93 9.23 0.62
C ILE A 277 8.18 9.22 -0.89
N ALA A 278 8.19 8.04 -1.52
CA ALA A 278 8.44 7.94 -2.95
C ALA A 278 7.37 8.68 -3.79
N GLU A 279 6.09 8.61 -3.41
CA GLU A 279 5.01 9.34 -4.07
C GLU A 279 5.12 10.87 -3.83
N LEU A 280 5.46 11.29 -2.60
CA LEU A 280 5.67 12.70 -2.28
C LEU A 280 6.84 13.32 -3.05
N THR A 281 7.95 12.60 -3.18
CA THR A 281 9.13 13.09 -3.90
C THR A 281 9.01 13.03 -5.41
N ALA A 282 8.07 12.27 -5.92
CA ALA A 282 7.76 12.18 -7.35
C ALA A 282 6.76 13.25 -7.80
N ARG A 283 6.04 13.89 -6.87
CA ARG A 283 5.07 14.96 -7.11
C ARG A 283 5.71 16.33 -7.01
#